data_4bfbfbb67dcdf6bf60cf827e3f5123e8
#
_entry.id   4bfbfbb67dcdf6bf60cf827e3f5123e8
#
_cell.length_a   1.000
_cell.length_b   1.000
_cell.length_c   1.000
_cell.angle_alpha   90.00
_cell.angle_beta   90.00
_cell.angle_gamma   90.00
#
_symmetry.space_group_name_H-M   'P 1'
#
loop_
_entity.id
_entity.type
_entity.pdbx_description
1 polymer ?
#
loop_
_entity_poly.entity_id
_entity_poly.type
_entity_poly.pdbx_seq_one_letter_code
_entity_poly.pdbx_strand_id
1 'polypeptide(L)'
;DWYDRLDLGKTLKGMIAAREADEIIRKLSFKSFEADYKTMLIWLPEAMNEEAANKILKILEEPWDRTLFILVCEHPDRLLPTIVSRTQEVCVPRIAPDVLERVAQQRGVADPLQARNMARLAGGDLLELGHLVAGESDAMRKEHFDLFCSLMRLSYNDRHLELIAWAEDAAQLTREQQRAFLRDAARLL
;
A
#
# COMPACT_ATOMS: atom_id res chain seq x y z
N ASP A 1 0.47 -1.59 -3.92
CA ASP A 1 -0.33 -2.44 -3.03
C ASP A 1 0.58 -3.13 -2.01
N TRP A 2 0.12 -3.27 -0.76
CA TRP A 2 0.88 -3.89 0.33
C TRP A 2 1.27 -5.34 0.02
N TYR A 3 0.41 -6.07 -0.67
CA TYR A 3 0.67 -7.45 -1.09
C TYR A 3 1.84 -7.54 -2.07
N ASP A 4 1.96 -6.57 -2.97
CA ASP A 4 3.07 -6.49 -3.93
C ASP A 4 4.40 -6.15 -3.22
N ARG A 5 4.32 -5.35 -2.15
CA ARG A 5 5.49 -4.91 -1.38
C ARG A 5 6.08 -5.96 -0.44
N LEU A 6 5.25 -6.89 0.03
CA LEU A 6 5.68 -7.96 0.94
C LEU A 6 6.03 -9.26 0.20
N ASP A 7 6.04 -9.26 -1.13
CA ASP A 7 6.32 -10.43 -1.98
C ASP A 7 5.48 -11.67 -1.61
N LEU A 8 4.27 -11.43 -1.10
CA LEU A 8 3.35 -12.46 -0.61
C LEU A 8 2.64 -13.24 -1.73
N GLY A 9 3.20 -13.19 -2.95
CA GLY A 9 2.80 -14.02 -4.08
C GLY A 9 1.52 -13.58 -4.78
N LYS A 10 1.48 -13.80 -6.07
CA LYS A 10 0.49 -13.33 -7.06
C LYS A 10 -0.96 -13.78 -6.86
N THR A 11 -1.25 -14.60 -5.86
CA THR A 11 -2.53 -15.30 -5.69
C THR A 11 -3.43 -14.76 -4.59
N LEU A 12 -2.92 -13.90 -3.71
CA LEU A 12 -3.69 -13.33 -2.61
C LEU A 12 -4.30 -11.99 -3.01
N LYS A 13 -5.39 -12.03 -3.79
CA LYS A 13 -6.42 -11.00 -3.62
C LYS A 13 -7.02 -11.26 -2.24
N GLY A 14 -6.38 -10.67 -1.22
CA GLY A 14 -6.81 -10.82 0.16
C GLY A 14 -8.22 -10.26 0.31
N MET A 15 -9.18 -11.16 0.31
CA MET A 15 -10.55 -10.87 0.71
C MET A 15 -10.76 -11.51 2.07
N ILE A 16 -11.19 -10.72 3.04
CA ILE A 16 -11.62 -11.23 4.34
C ILE A 16 -13.08 -11.68 4.18
N ALA A 17 -13.28 -12.99 4.11
CA ALA A 17 -14.59 -13.58 3.93
C ALA A 17 -15.30 -13.79 5.29
N ALA A 18 -16.56 -14.17 5.24
CA ALA A 18 -17.38 -14.43 6.43
C ALA A 18 -16.79 -15.47 7.38
N ARG A 19 -16.03 -16.45 6.85
CA ARG A 19 -15.38 -17.50 7.64
C ARG A 19 -14.29 -16.93 8.55
N GLU A 20 -13.48 -16.01 8.05
CA GLU A 20 -12.44 -15.33 8.83
C GLU A 20 -13.07 -14.48 9.92
N ALA A 21 -14.20 -13.81 9.63
CA ALA A 21 -14.98 -13.08 10.64
C ALA A 21 -15.52 -14.01 11.75
N ASP A 22 -16.04 -15.18 11.40
CA ASP A 22 -16.49 -16.18 12.37
C ASP A 22 -15.33 -16.69 13.26
N GLU A 23 -14.15 -16.85 12.69
CA GLU A 23 -12.97 -17.24 13.46
C GLU A 23 -12.53 -16.14 14.44
N ILE A 24 -12.56 -14.86 14.02
CA ILE A 24 -12.30 -13.71 14.88
C ILE A 24 -13.28 -13.72 16.06
N ILE A 25 -14.58 -13.86 15.79
CA ILE A 25 -15.63 -13.91 16.81
C ILE A 25 -15.35 -15.04 17.80
N ARG A 26 -15.06 -16.23 17.29
CA ARG A 26 -14.77 -17.40 18.12
C ARG A 26 -13.55 -17.17 19.01
N LYS A 27 -12.45 -16.64 18.46
CA LYS A 27 -11.23 -16.36 19.23
C LYS A 27 -11.46 -15.34 20.34
N LEU A 28 -12.27 -14.31 20.07
CA LEU A 28 -12.57 -13.26 21.03
C LEU A 28 -13.53 -13.72 22.14
N SER A 29 -14.36 -14.73 21.90
CA SER A 29 -15.29 -15.27 22.89
C SER A 29 -14.60 -16.00 24.05
N PHE A 30 -13.36 -16.48 23.86
CA PHE A 30 -12.61 -17.11 24.94
C PHE A 30 -12.16 -16.07 25.98
N LYS A 31 -12.21 -16.43 27.27
CA LYS A 31 -11.67 -15.59 28.34
C LYS A 31 -10.15 -15.52 28.24
N SER A 32 -9.59 -14.32 28.42
CA SER A 32 -8.15 -14.18 28.65
C SER A 32 -7.80 -14.66 30.05
N PHE A 33 -6.77 -15.49 30.17
CA PHE A 33 -6.28 -15.99 31.46
C PHE A 33 -5.04 -15.24 31.94
N GLU A 34 -4.28 -14.63 31.03
CA GLU A 34 -2.96 -14.05 31.31
C GLU A 34 -2.91 -12.53 31.12
N ALA A 35 -3.90 -11.92 30.49
CA ALA A 35 -3.90 -10.49 30.20
C ALA A 35 -5.22 -9.83 30.56
N ASP A 36 -5.14 -8.56 30.99
CA ASP A 36 -6.31 -7.76 31.34
C ASP A 36 -7.14 -7.35 30.13
N TYR A 37 -6.54 -7.26 28.96
CA TYR A 37 -7.17 -6.83 27.71
C TYR A 37 -6.92 -7.83 26.60
N LYS A 38 -7.91 -7.95 25.70
CA LYS A 38 -7.79 -8.63 24.42
C LYS A 38 -7.60 -7.57 23.34
N THR A 39 -6.67 -7.79 22.41
CA THR A 39 -6.48 -6.90 21.27
C THR A 39 -6.70 -7.68 19.99
N MET A 40 -7.57 -7.19 19.14
CA MET A 40 -7.80 -7.71 17.79
C MET A 40 -7.32 -6.69 16.78
N LEU A 41 -6.29 -7.07 16.02
CA LEU A 41 -5.79 -6.31 14.89
C LEU A 41 -6.39 -6.87 13.59
N ILE A 42 -7.11 -6.02 12.86
CA ILE A 42 -7.65 -6.33 11.54
C ILE A 42 -6.89 -5.49 10.52
N TRP A 43 -6.14 -6.17 9.66
CA TRP A 43 -5.35 -5.54 8.61
C TRP A 43 -6.16 -5.49 7.32
N LEU A 44 -6.22 -4.32 6.67
CA LEU A 44 -6.99 -4.05 5.46
C LEU A 44 -8.48 -4.42 5.60
N PRO A 45 -9.20 -3.86 6.58
CA PRO A 45 -10.62 -4.14 6.78
C PRO A 45 -11.49 -3.78 5.56
N GLU A 46 -11.02 -2.89 4.67
CA GLU A 46 -11.65 -2.60 3.38
C GLU A 46 -11.67 -3.78 2.40
N ALA A 47 -10.89 -4.84 2.67
CA ALA A 47 -10.92 -6.09 1.92
C ALA A 47 -11.98 -7.09 2.43
N MET A 48 -12.74 -6.74 3.49
CA MET A 48 -13.88 -7.54 3.94
C MET A 48 -14.98 -7.55 2.89
N ASN A 49 -15.58 -8.74 2.67
CA ASN A 49 -16.85 -8.79 1.97
C ASN A 49 -17.99 -8.27 2.89
N GLU A 50 -19.13 -7.97 2.30
CA GLU A 50 -20.28 -7.39 3.02
C GLU A 50 -20.74 -8.27 4.21
N GLU A 51 -20.72 -9.57 4.05
CA GLU A 51 -21.10 -10.50 5.11
C GLU A 51 -20.14 -10.47 6.29
N ALA A 52 -18.81 -10.48 6.01
CA ALA A 52 -17.77 -10.35 7.04
C ALA A 52 -17.87 -9.01 7.76
N ALA A 53 -18.04 -7.92 7.02
CA ALA A 53 -18.17 -6.59 7.59
C ALA A 53 -19.39 -6.47 8.51
N ASN A 54 -20.53 -7.04 8.12
CA ASN A 54 -21.74 -7.06 8.95
C ASN A 54 -21.60 -7.92 10.22
N LYS A 55 -20.80 -9.00 10.17
CA LYS A 55 -20.49 -9.79 11.38
C LYS A 55 -19.59 -9.00 12.35
N ILE A 56 -18.57 -8.33 11.83
CA ILE A 56 -17.68 -7.50 12.64
C ILE A 56 -18.43 -6.31 13.25
N LEU A 57 -19.38 -5.69 12.51
CA LEU A 57 -20.22 -4.61 13.02
C LEU A 57 -20.91 -4.99 14.33
N LYS A 58 -21.49 -6.18 14.43
CA LYS A 58 -22.18 -6.64 15.65
C LYS A 58 -21.27 -6.64 16.86
N ILE A 59 -20.00 -6.98 16.66
CA ILE A 59 -19.01 -7.02 17.75
C ILE A 59 -18.49 -5.63 18.08
N LEU A 60 -18.43 -4.73 17.10
CA LEU A 60 -18.06 -3.33 17.33
C LEU A 60 -19.16 -2.57 18.08
N GLU A 61 -20.44 -2.97 17.90
CA GLU A 61 -21.56 -2.41 18.63
C GLU A 61 -21.61 -2.85 20.09
N GLU A 62 -21.37 -4.15 20.32
CA GLU A 62 -21.41 -4.77 21.65
C GLU A 62 -20.10 -5.56 21.89
N PRO A 63 -18.98 -4.88 22.09
CA PRO A 63 -17.70 -5.55 22.28
C PRO A 63 -17.69 -6.31 23.62
N TRP A 64 -17.01 -7.45 23.65
CA TRP A 64 -16.74 -8.12 24.92
C TRP A 64 -15.91 -7.23 25.84
N ASP A 65 -16.11 -7.39 27.13
CA ASP A 65 -15.37 -6.65 28.14
C ASP A 65 -13.86 -6.70 27.86
N ARG A 66 -13.20 -5.54 28.03
CA ARG A 66 -11.75 -5.39 27.89
C ARG A 66 -11.21 -5.85 26.53
N THR A 67 -11.97 -5.60 25.46
CA THR A 67 -11.55 -5.90 24.09
C THR A 67 -11.25 -4.60 23.34
N LEU A 68 -10.04 -4.52 22.75
CA LEU A 68 -9.61 -3.43 21.88
C LEU A 68 -9.57 -3.94 20.43
N PHE A 69 -10.26 -3.23 19.53
CA PHE A 69 -10.16 -3.44 18.08
C PHE A 69 -9.26 -2.37 17.48
N ILE A 70 -8.28 -2.80 16.68
CA ILE A 70 -7.43 -1.93 15.88
C ILE A 70 -7.62 -2.32 14.41
N LEU A 71 -8.20 -1.40 13.63
CA LEU A 71 -8.41 -1.57 12.20
C LEU A 71 -7.36 -0.73 11.47
N VAL A 72 -6.49 -1.37 10.71
CA VAL A 72 -5.46 -0.69 9.91
C VAL A 72 -5.89 -0.70 8.45
N CYS A 73 -6.32 0.44 7.93
CA CYS A 73 -6.82 0.57 6.57
C CYS A 73 -6.04 1.59 5.74
N GLU A 74 -5.98 1.38 4.44
CA GLU A 74 -5.40 2.31 3.46
C GLU A 74 -6.48 3.19 2.80
N HIS A 75 -7.70 2.65 2.68
CA HIS A 75 -8.82 3.26 1.98
C HIS A 75 -10.06 3.35 2.88
N PRO A 76 -10.13 4.32 3.81
CA PRO A 76 -11.27 4.47 4.71
C PRO A 76 -12.58 4.76 3.97
N ASP A 77 -12.51 5.34 2.77
CA ASP A 77 -13.62 5.56 1.86
C ASP A 77 -14.30 4.27 1.36
N ARG A 78 -13.61 3.14 1.43
CA ARG A 78 -14.15 1.82 1.07
C ARG A 78 -14.72 1.04 2.23
N LEU A 79 -14.53 1.52 3.46
CA LEU A 79 -15.17 0.93 4.63
C LEU A 79 -16.65 1.26 4.66
N LEU A 80 -17.45 0.35 5.24
CA LEU A 80 -18.83 0.66 5.51
C LEU A 80 -18.92 1.86 6.46
N PRO A 81 -19.74 2.89 6.15
CA PRO A 81 -19.93 4.05 7.02
C PRO A 81 -20.31 3.67 8.46
N THR A 82 -21.00 2.54 8.60
CA THR A 82 -21.40 1.96 9.89
C THR A 82 -20.22 1.49 10.72
N ILE A 83 -19.14 1.01 10.12
CA ILE A 83 -17.88 0.68 10.81
C ILE A 83 -17.16 1.96 11.24
N VAL A 84 -17.02 2.91 10.30
CA VAL A 84 -16.36 4.19 10.57
C VAL A 84 -17.03 4.93 11.73
N SER A 85 -18.36 4.96 11.79
CA SER A 85 -19.11 5.65 12.86
C SER A 85 -18.95 5.03 14.26
N ARG A 86 -18.43 3.80 14.36
CA ARG A 86 -18.19 3.07 15.63
C ARG A 86 -16.73 2.95 16.00
N THR A 87 -15.87 3.57 15.21
CA THR A 87 -14.42 3.56 15.43
C THR A 87 -13.92 4.99 15.58
N GLN A 88 -12.85 5.16 16.33
CA GLN A 88 -12.13 6.43 16.37
C GLN A 88 -11.08 6.42 15.28
N GLU A 89 -11.19 7.33 14.33
CA GLU A 89 -10.20 7.48 13.28
C GLU A 89 -8.92 8.13 13.82
N VAL A 90 -7.79 7.51 13.50
CA VAL A 90 -6.45 8.05 13.75
C VAL A 90 -5.72 8.08 12.41
N CYS A 91 -5.57 9.27 11.84
CA CYS A 91 -4.85 9.47 10.59
C CYS A 91 -3.33 9.38 10.85
N VAL A 92 -2.67 8.43 10.16
CA VAL A 92 -1.20 8.30 10.18
C VAL A 92 -0.66 9.03 8.95
N PRO A 93 -0.01 10.20 9.11
CA PRO A 93 0.51 10.97 7.99
C PRO A 93 1.72 10.27 7.36
N ARG A 94 2.03 10.67 6.12
CA ARG A 94 3.29 10.28 5.48
C ARG A 94 4.49 10.82 6.26
N ILE A 95 5.59 10.09 6.22
CA ILE A 95 6.83 10.51 6.91
C ILE A 95 7.36 11.79 6.25
N ALA A 96 7.72 12.77 7.07
CA ALA A 96 8.26 14.04 6.58
C ALA A 96 9.60 13.85 5.85
N PRO A 97 9.87 14.62 4.79
CA PRO A 97 11.07 14.45 3.95
C PRO A 97 12.39 14.59 4.74
N ASP A 98 12.43 15.49 5.73
CA ASP A 98 13.62 15.68 6.58
C ASP A 98 13.93 14.47 7.45
N VAL A 99 12.90 13.73 7.87
CA VAL A 99 13.06 12.47 8.61
C VAL A 99 13.59 11.38 7.68
N LEU A 100 13.06 11.28 6.48
CA LEU A 100 13.53 10.33 5.47
C LEU A 100 14.97 10.62 5.04
N GLU A 101 15.35 11.89 4.90
CA GLU A 101 16.72 12.31 4.60
C GLU A 101 17.70 11.79 5.68
N ARG A 102 17.35 11.99 6.96
CA ARG A 102 18.14 11.46 8.09
C ARG A 102 18.23 9.93 8.07
N VAL A 103 17.15 9.25 7.77
CA VAL A 103 17.14 7.79 7.66
C VAL A 103 18.01 7.31 6.50
N ALA A 104 17.99 7.98 5.35
CA ALA A 104 18.86 7.66 4.21
C ALA A 104 20.34 7.77 4.60
N GLN A 105 20.72 8.85 5.29
CA GLN A 105 22.09 9.03 5.79
C GLN A 105 22.49 7.95 6.79
N GLN A 106 21.60 7.58 7.73
CA GLN A 106 21.83 6.48 8.68
C GLN A 106 21.99 5.12 7.99
N ARG A 107 21.37 4.93 6.82
CA ARG A 107 21.51 3.72 5.99
C ARG A 107 22.73 3.74 5.04
N GLY A 108 23.59 4.73 5.17
CA GLY A 108 24.88 4.77 4.47
C GLY A 108 24.94 5.67 3.24
N VAL A 109 23.91 6.48 2.96
CA VAL A 109 23.97 7.49 1.90
C VAL A 109 24.81 8.67 2.39
N ALA A 110 26.08 8.73 1.99
CA ALA A 110 27.04 9.71 2.48
C ALA A 110 26.82 11.14 1.93
N ASP A 111 26.32 11.25 0.70
CA ASP A 111 26.04 12.54 0.06
C ASP A 111 24.68 13.10 0.53
N PRO A 112 24.66 14.28 1.20
CA PRO A 112 23.42 14.91 1.66
C PRO A 112 22.47 15.26 0.51
N LEU A 113 22.98 15.63 -0.67
CA LEU A 113 22.14 15.94 -1.83
C LEU A 113 21.43 14.69 -2.34
N GLN A 114 22.16 13.58 -2.42
CA GLN A 114 21.60 12.29 -2.80
C GLN A 114 20.54 11.83 -1.77
N ALA A 115 20.83 11.93 -0.47
CA ALA A 115 19.89 11.57 0.59
C ALA A 115 18.57 12.37 0.49
N ARG A 116 18.69 13.69 0.23
CA ARG A 116 17.53 14.57 0.04
C ARG A 116 16.71 14.20 -1.20
N ASN A 117 17.38 13.90 -2.31
CA ASN A 117 16.71 13.49 -3.55
C ASN A 117 15.98 12.16 -3.36
N MET A 118 16.59 11.17 -2.69
CA MET A 118 15.98 9.89 -2.36
C MET A 118 14.76 10.08 -1.42
N ALA A 119 14.86 10.95 -0.42
CA ALA A 119 13.76 11.27 0.48
C ALA A 119 12.55 11.87 -0.25
N ARG A 120 12.80 12.75 -1.24
CA ARG A 120 11.75 13.33 -2.10
C ARG A 120 11.10 12.27 -2.98
N LEU A 121 11.92 11.42 -3.63
CA LEU A 121 11.42 10.33 -4.49
C LEU A 121 10.61 9.31 -3.70
N ALA A 122 11.01 9.01 -2.47
CA ALA A 122 10.27 8.11 -1.58
C ALA A 122 8.89 8.64 -1.18
N GLY A 123 8.66 9.97 -1.26
CA GLY A 123 7.33 10.56 -1.07
C GLY A 123 6.68 10.24 0.27
N GLY A 124 7.45 10.09 1.35
CA GLY A 124 6.97 9.75 2.68
C GLY A 124 6.86 8.25 2.96
N ASP A 125 7.36 7.39 2.07
CA ASP A 125 7.34 5.94 2.18
C ASP A 125 8.73 5.40 2.57
N LEU A 126 8.82 4.77 3.73
CA LEU A 126 10.09 4.23 4.26
C LEU A 126 10.56 2.98 3.52
N LEU A 127 9.64 2.17 3.00
CA LEU A 127 9.99 1.00 2.20
C LEU A 127 10.56 1.41 0.86
N GLU A 128 9.91 2.38 0.22
CA GLU A 128 10.40 2.97 -1.02
C GLU A 128 11.80 3.58 -0.85
N LEU A 129 12.03 4.29 0.27
CA LEU A 129 13.37 4.76 0.62
C LEU A 129 14.36 3.59 0.75
N GLY A 130 13.94 2.48 1.34
CA GLY A 130 14.76 1.28 1.46
C GLY A 130 15.22 0.74 0.11
N HIS A 131 14.30 0.61 -0.85
CA HIS A 131 14.62 0.16 -2.22
C HIS A 131 15.54 1.14 -2.95
N LEU A 132 15.33 2.44 -2.77
CA LEU A 132 16.20 3.48 -3.34
C LEU A 132 17.63 3.38 -2.80
N VAL A 133 17.79 3.21 -1.49
CA VAL A 133 19.10 3.10 -0.84
C VAL A 133 19.80 1.79 -1.22
N ALA A 134 19.06 0.69 -1.36
CA ALA A 134 19.59 -0.60 -1.79
C ALA A 134 20.01 -0.64 -3.27
N GLY A 135 19.64 0.39 -4.07
CA GLY A 135 19.90 0.43 -5.51
C GLY A 135 19.08 -0.56 -6.34
N GLU A 136 18.12 -1.25 -5.72
CA GLU A 136 17.29 -2.26 -6.38
C GLU A 136 16.32 -1.63 -7.40
N SER A 137 16.05 -0.33 -7.24
CA SER A 137 15.12 0.41 -8.09
C SER A 137 15.74 1.02 -9.35
N ASP A 138 17.07 1.15 -9.45
CA ASP A 138 17.68 1.99 -10.48
C ASP A 138 17.51 1.42 -11.90
N ALA A 139 17.66 0.11 -12.08
CA ALA A 139 17.52 -0.51 -13.39
C ALA A 139 16.08 -0.46 -13.91
N MET A 140 15.11 -0.86 -13.08
CA MET A 140 13.68 -0.87 -13.44
C MET A 140 13.14 0.57 -13.62
N ARG A 141 13.54 1.50 -12.76
CA ARG A 141 13.15 2.91 -12.90
C ARG A 141 13.76 3.56 -14.14
N LYS A 142 15.00 3.22 -14.48
CA LYS A 142 15.61 3.69 -15.72
C LYS A 142 14.83 3.17 -16.93
N GLU A 143 14.47 1.90 -16.93
CA GLU A 143 13.63 1.32 -17.98
C GLU A 143 12.28 2.01 -18.09
N HIS A 144 11.58 2.24 -16.96
CA HIS A 144 10.33 2.99 -16.93
C HIS A 144 10.50 4.44 -17.39
N PHE A 145 11.60 5.09 -17.00
CA PHE A 145 11.90 6.45 -17.45
C PHE A 145 12.16 6.52 -18.95
N ASP A 146 12.93 5.59 -19.51
CA ASP A 146 13.21 5.52 -20.94
C ASP A 146 11.91 5.23 -21.73
N LEU A 147 11.07 4.33 -21.21
CA LEU A 147 9.76 4.03 -21.78
C LEU A 147 8.84 5.26 -21.75
N PHE A 148 8.81 6.00 -20.64
CA PHE A 148 8.04 7.24 -20.51
C PHE A 148 8.57 8.34 -21.45
N CYS A 149 9.89 8.53 -21.55
CA CYS A 149 10.48 9.49 -22.47
C CYS A 149 10.17 9.16 -23.93
N SER A 150 10.15 7.88 -24.30
CA SER A 150 9.77 7.44 -25.65
C SER A 150 8.32 7.78 -25.95
N LEU A 151 7.38 7.51 -25.01
CA LEU A 151 5.98 7.87 -25.13
C LEU A 151 5.79 9.38 -25.33
N MET A 152 6.46 10.19 -24.51
CA MET A 152 6.36 11.65 -24.60
C MET A 152 6.90 12.18 -25.94
N ARG A 153 8.03 11.64 -26.43
CA ARG A 153 8.56 12.00 -27.76
C ARG A 153 7.61 11.69 -28.89
N LEU A 154 7.02 10.50 -28.89
CA LEU A 154 6.09 10.06 -29.92
C LEU A 154 4.83 10.90 -29.89
N SER A 155 4.29 11.18 -28.70
CA SER A 155 3.11 12.01 -28.52
C SER A 155 3.35 13.45 -28.96
N TYR A 156 4.49 14.05 -28.59
CA TYR A 156 4.82 15.44 -28.94
C TYR A 156 5.05 15.66 -30.45
N ASN A 157 5.56 14.63 -31.15
CA ASN A 157 5.86 14.70 -32.58
C ASN A 157 4.73 14.18 -33.49
N ASP A 158 3.51 13.98 -32.96
CA ASP A 158 2.32 13.48 -33.67
C ASP A 158 2.56 12.18 -34.47
N ARG A 159 3.46 11.31 -33.97
CA ARG A 159 3.79 10.03 -34.60
C ARG A 159 2.80 8.94 -34.24
N HIS A 160 1.58 9.06 -34.73
CA HIS A 160 0.45 8.20 -34.33
C HIS A 160 0.67 6.70 -34.62
N LEU A 161 1.27 6.34 -35.76
CA LEU A 161 1.55 4.93 -36.09
C LEU A 161 2.56 4.30 -35.14
N GLU A 162 3.62 5.06 -34.78
CA GLU A 162 4.63 4.61 -33.82
C GLU A 162 4.07 4.56 -32.39
N LEU A 163 3.12 5.44 -32.06
CA LEU A 163 2.40 5.39 -30.79
C LEU A 163 1.54 4.11 -30.65
N ILE A 164 0.92 3.66 -31.74
CA ILE A 164 0.19 2.38 -31.75
C ILE A 164 1.15 1.23 -31.51
N ALA A 165 2.27 1.18 -32.22
CA ALA A 165 3.28 0.14 -32.03
C ALA A 165 3.83 0.16 -30.58
N TRP A 166 4.12 1.35 -30.04
CA TRP A 166 4.56 1.50 -28.65
C TRP A 166 3.51 0.95 -27.67
N ALA A 167 2.22 1.22 -27.92
CA ALA A 167 1.13 0.74 -27.06
C ALA A 167 0.99 -0.80 -27.15
N GLU A 168 1.21 -1.39 -28.32
CA GLU A 168 1.23 -2.84 -28.51
C GLU A 168 2.40 -3.49 -27.74
N ASP A 169 3.59 -2.89 -27.79
CA ASP A 169 4.75 -3.35 -27.03
C ASP A 169 4.51 -3.22 -25.52
N ALA A 170 3.98 -2.10 -25.06
CA ALA A 170 3.63 -1.89 -23.64
C ALA A 170 2.52 -2.85 -23.17
N ALA A 171 1.63 -3.29 -24.05
CA ALA A 171 0.61 -4.28 -23.75
C ALA A 171 1.17 -5.71 -23.52
N GLN A 172 2.40 -6.00 -23.99
CA GLN A 172 3.07 -7.28 -23.73
C GLN A 172 3.61 -7.37 -22.29
N LEU A 173 3.76 -6.24 -21.60
CA LEU A 173 4.16 -6.21 -20.21
C LEU A 173 3.09 -6.88 -19.34
N THR A 174 3.52 -7.53 -18.26
CA THR A 174 2.58 -8.07 -17.27
C THR A 174 1.77 -6.95 -16.63
N ARG A 175 0.58 -7.25 -16.10
CA ARG A 175 -0.25 -6.27 -15.40
C ARG A 175 0.48 -5.56 -14.26
N GLU A 176 1.39 -6.26 -13.61
CA GLU A 176 2.21 -5.70 -12.51
C GLU A 176 3.22 -4.69 -13.05
N GLN A 177 3.92 -5.03 -14.13
CA GLN A 177 4.86 -4.13 -14.79
C GLN A 177 4.15 -2.89 -15.36
N GLN A 178 2.99 -3.07 -16.00
CA GLN A 178 2.17 -1.96 -16.48
C GLN A 178 1.76 -1.00 -15.34
N ARG A 179 1.30 -1.55 -14.20
CA ARG A 179 0.95 -0.76 -13.01
C ARG A 179 2.15 -0.03 -12.43
N ALA A 180 3.30 -0.71 -12.34
CA ALA A 180 4.54 -0.11 -11.86
C ALA A 180 4.98 1.04 -12.76
N PHE A 181 5.00 0.81 -14.09
CA PHE A 181 5.29 1.85 -15.08
C PHE A 181 4.35 3.06 -14.96
N LEU A 182 3.03 2.85 -14.90
CA LEU A 182 2.05 3.93 -14.80
C LEU A 182 2.19 4.71 -13.48
N ARG A 183 2.53 4.04 -12.38
CA ARG A 183 2.81 4.68 -11.09
C ARG A 183 4.05 5.57 -11.17
N ASP A 184 5.11 5.09 -11.80
CA ASP A 184 6.35 5.85 -11.96
C ASP A 184 6.16 7.00 -12.95
N ALA A 185 5.46 6.78 -14.04
CA ALA A 185 5.08 7.81 -15.02
C ALA A 185 4.25 8.95 -14.38
N ALA A 186 3.29 8.61 -13.52
CA ALA A 186 2.47 9.60 -12.81
C ALA A 186 3.26 10.46 -11.81
N ARG A 187 4.46 10.03 -11.41
CA ARG A 187 5.37 10.82 -10.55
C ARG A 187 6.28 11.75 -11.35
N LEU A 188 6.40 11.51 -12.64
CA LEU A 188 7.22 12.32 -13.56
C LEU A 188 6.44 13.48 -14.20
N LEU A 189 5.10 13.43 -14.12
CA LEU A 189 4.16 14.48 -14.54
C LEU A 189 3.90 15.47 -13.42
#